data_ca3376fa8b5c4ce72387a8e375732a1b
#
_entry.id   ca3376fa8b5c4ce72387a8e375732a1b
#
_cell.length_a   1.000
_cell.length_b   1.000
_cell.length_c   1.000
_cell.angle_alpha   90.00
_cell.angle_beta   90.00
_cell.angle_gamma   90.00
#
_symmetry.space_group_name_H-M   'P 1'
#
loop_
_entity.id
_entity.type
_entity.pdbx_description
1 polymer ?
#
loop_
_entity_poly.entity_id
_entity_poly.type
_entity_poly.pdbx_seq_one_letter_code
_entity_poly.pdbx_strand_id
1 'polypeptide(L)'
;MKSITVTPLKPRSVRFEEVPAPVPAPGEVLVKLLEAGICRTDVEIFDGLYGEPPAGSASLVLGHEALGVTEDGGLVAPMVRRSCGGCANCLGGSPDMCSTGNFTERGIKGLNGMLCEYIAESPAYLVPIKPEARPYAVLAEPMSVVAKGLRQAGLIQGRLAWEPKKALVLGAGPIGLLAALTLRAQGRETVVVARRPAGSLKAGIAEACGARYVSTAQTPIPDLAAKYGLFDLVFEATGSADAALDCLGAAAINGAVCLTSVTGGSSAKHVDAARLNRELVLGNRAVFGTVNANRVDFENGLAYLERINSLFPGLLQKLFTSRVPLEKAAGVFKDQAEEIKTVVEISRG
;
A
#
# COMPACT_ATOMS: atom_id res chain seq x y z
N MET A 1 -10.23 -17.13 -19.97
CA MET A 1 -8.92 -16.63 -19.54
C MET A 1 -8.56 -17.23 -18.19
N LYS A 2 -7.25 -17.48 -17.97
CA LYS A 2 -6.74 -17.98 -16.70
C LYS A 2 -6.85 -16.92 -15.61
N SER A 3 -7.18 -17.34 -14.37
CA SER A 3 -7.35 -16.43 -13.25
C SER A 3 -7.17 -17.11 -11.90
N ILE A 4 -6.93 -16.31 -10.87
CA ILE A 4 -6.98 -16.72 -9.45
C ILE A 4 -8.27 -16.15 -8.85
N THR A 5 -9.15 -17.07 -8.46
CA THR A 5 -10.46 -16.70 -7.88
C THR A 5 -10.57 -17.15 -6.43
N VAL A 6 -11.47 -16.53 -5.71
CA VAL A 6 -11.84 -16.88 -4.33
C VAL A 6 -13.36 -16.84 -4.18
N THR A 7 -13.91 -17.60 -3.26
CA THR A 7 -15.27 -17.38 -2.75
C THR A 7 -15.15 -16.52 -1.50
N PRO A 8 -15.47 -15.22 -1.54
CA PRO A 8 -15.33 -14.33 -0.39
C PRO A 8 -16.03 -14.86 0.87
N LEU A 9 -15.49 -14.55 2.04
CA LEU A 9 -15.94 -15.01 3.36
C LEU A 9 -15.84 -16.54 3.57
N LYS A 10 -15.32 -17.30 2.59
CA LYS A 10 -15.04 -18.72 2.73
C LYS A 10 -13.53 -18.93 2.80
N PRO A 11 -12.95 -19.23 3.97
CA PRO A 11 -11.51 -19.38 4.14
C PRO A 11 -10.91 -20.42 3.20
N ARG A 12 -9.73 -20.11 2.67
CA ARG A 12 -8.91 -21.03 1.85
C ARG A 12 -9.62 -21.54 0.59
N SER A 13 -10.52 -20.73 0.03
CA SER A 13 -11.30 -21.06 -1.17
C SER A 13 -10.64 -20.62 -2.48
N VAL A 14 -9.37 -20.18 -2.44
CA VAL A 14 -8.61 -19.76 -3.63
C VAL A 14 -8.43 -20.92 -4.61
N ARG A 15 -8.66 -20.62 -5.90
CA ARG A 15 -8.54 -21.57 -7.01
C ARG A 15 -7.83 -20.91 -8.20
N PHE A 16 -7.06 -21.70 -8.91
CA PHE A 16 -6.66 -21.36 -10.28
C PHE A 16 -7.71 -21.99 -11.21
N GLU A 17 -8.39 -21.18 -12.00
CA GLU A 17 -9.44 -21.62 -12.90
C GLU A 17 -9.56 -20.74 -14.14
N GLU A 18 -10.26 -21.23 -15.15
CA GLU A 18 -10.61 -20.44 -16.32
C GLU A 18 -11.96 -19.73 -16.12
N VAL A 19 -12.00 -18.45 -16.41
CA VAL A 19 -13.21 -17.62 -16.41
C VAL A 19 -13.40 -16.98 -17.78
N PRO A 20 -14.62 -16.54 -18.15
CA PRO A 20 -14.83 -15.78 -19.38
C PRO A 20 -13.88 -14.57 -19.45
N ALA A 21 -13.30 -14.32 -20.63
CA ALA A 21 -12.53 -13.10 -20.86
C ALA A 21 -13.47 -11.87 -20.82
N PRO A 22 -13.00 -10.72 -20.29
CA PRO A 22 -13.82 -9.52 -20.26
C PRO A 22 -14.01 -8.98 -21.67
N VAL A 23 -15.22 -8.49 -21.94
CA VAL A 23 -15.52 -7.74 -23.15
C VAL A 23 -15.59 -6.27 -22.79
N PRO A 24 -14.74 -5.38 -23.36
CA PRO A 24 -14.77 -3.97 -23.06
C PRO A 24 -16.14 -3.34 -23.40
N ALA A 25 -16.70 -2.58 -22.46
CA ALA A 25 -17.88 -1.75 -22.72
C ALA A 25 -17.48 -0.50 -23.56
N PRO A 26 -18.45 0.23 -24.15
CA PRO A 26 -18.16 1.47 -24.85
C PRO A 26 -17.35 2.44 -23.97
N GLY A 27 -16.17 2.85 -24.45
CA GLY A 27 -15.24 3.74 -23.74
C GLY A 27 -14.23 3.02 -22.83
N GLU A 28 -14.30 1.70 -22.72
CA GLU A 28 -13.26 0.88 -22.06
C GLU A 28 -12.27 0.33 -23.09
N VAL A 29 -11.09 -0.01 -22.61
CA VAL A 29 -10.04 -0.68 -23.39
C VAL A 29 -9.71 -2.03 -22.73
N LEU A 30 -9.28 -2.98 -23.54
CA LEU A 30 -8.74 -4.25 -23.05
C LEU A 30 -7.29 -4.02 -22.60
N VAL A 31 -6.98 -4.47 -21.40
CA VAL A 31 -5.62 -4.42 -20.83
C VAL A 31 -5.15 -5.85 -20.62
N LYS A 32 -4.06 -6.23 -21.27
CA LYS A 32 -3.35 -7.48 -21.03
C LYS A 32 -2.47 -7.30 -19.80
N LEU A 33 -2.66 -8.13 -18.76
CA LEU A 33 -1.87 -8.05 -17.55
C LEU A 33 -0.55 -8.80 -17.71
N LEU A 34 0.53 -8.18 -17.28
CA LEU A 34 1.90 -8.70 -17.36
C LEU A 34 2.33 -9.29 -16.02
N GLU A 35 2.17 -8.53 -14.96
CA GLU A 35 2.56 -8.87 -13.59
C GLU A 35 1.52 -8.35 -12.60
N ALA A 36 1.34 -9.08 -11.50
CA ALA A 36 0.55 -8.61 -10.36
C ALA A 36 1.27 -8.86 -9.03
N GLY A 37 1.18 -7.91 -8.10
CA GLY A 37 1.67 -8.04 -6.74
C GLY A 37 0.65 -8.74 -5.84
N ILE A 38 1.14 -9.53 -4.87
CA ILE A 38 0.32 -10.04 -3.77
C ILE A 38 0.42 -9.09 -2.58
N CYS A 39 -0.72 -8.66 -2.06
CA CYS A 39 -0.84 -7.80 -0.91
C CYS A 39 -1.36 -8.56 0.33
N ARG A 40 -1.18 -7.99 1.51
CA ARG A 40 -1.79 -8.51 2.74
C ARG A 40 -3.32 -8.57 2.64
N THR A 41 -3.94 -7.62 1.96
CA THR A 41 -5.39 -7.60 1.64
C THR A 41 -5.84 -8.88 0.93
N ASP A 42 -5.07 -9.38 -0.06
CA ASP A 42 -5.39 -10.62 -0.76
C ASP A 42 -5.31 -11.84 0.19
N VAL A 43 -4.35 -11.83 1.13
CA VAL A 43 -4.21 -12.89 2.15
C VAL A 43 -5.39 -12.85 3.12
N GLU A 44 -5.85 -11.68 3.52
CA GLU A 44 -7.00 -11.54 4.42
C GLU A 44 -8.31 -11.97 3.76
N ILE A 45 -8.48 -11.72 2.46
CA ILE A 45 -9.59 -12.25 1.68
C ILE A 45 -9.48 -13.78 1.55
N PHE A 46 -8.27 -14.32 1.33
CA PHE A 46 -8.01 -15.76 1.36
C PHE A 46 -8.39 -16.40 2.71
N ASP A 47 -8.14 -15.71 3.82
CA ASP A 47 -8.51 -16.16 5.16
C ASP A 47 -10.01 -15.97 5.47
N GLY A 48 -10.78 -15.41 4.53
CA GLY A 48 -12.23 -15.23 4.64
C GLY A 48 -12.66 -14.10 5.56
N LEU A 49 -11.78 -13.13 5.83
CA LEU A 49 -12.09 -12.03 6.74
C LEU A 49 -12.98 -10.96 6.11
N TYR A 50 -12.87 -10.75 4.80
CA TYR A 50 -13.73 -9.86 4.01
C TYR A 50 -13.64 -10.18 2.52
N GLY A 51 -14.15 -9.28 1.67
CA GLY A 51 -14.24 -9.43 0.22
C GLY A 51 -15.69 -9.49 -0.24
N GLU A 52 -15.96 -8.94 -1.42
CA GLU A 52 -17.29 -8.90 -2.00
C GLU A 52 -17.20 -9.24 -3.51
N PRO A 53 -17.91 -10.26 -4.01
CA PRO A 53 -17.87 -10.60 -5.43
C PRO A 53 -18.67 -9.57 -6.25
N PRO A 54 -18.45 -9.51 -7.58
CA PRO A 54 -19.31 -8.75 -8.48
C PRO A 54 -20.77 -9.19 -8.37
N ALA A 55 -21.70 -8.26 -8.62
CA ALA A 55 -23.13 -8.54 -8.58
C ALA A 55 -23.47 -9.74 -9.48
N GLY A 56 -24.23 -10.70 -8.94
CA GLY A 56 -24.62 -11.94 -9.64
C GLY A 56 -23.53 -13.01 -9.70
N SER A 57 -22.36 -12.79 -9.10
CA SER A 57 -21.27 -13.79 -9.01
C SER A 57 -21.14 -14.33 -7.59
N ALA A 58 -20.74 -15.60 -7.46
CA ALA A 58 -20.33 -16.20 -6.19
C ALA A 58 -18.81 -16.14 -5.97
N SER A 59 -18.04 -15.75 -6.98
CA SER A 59 -16.58 -15.70 -6.94
C SER A 59 -16.06 -14.31 -7.28
N LEU A 60 -14.85 -14.01 -6.78
CA LEU A 60 -14.10 -12.80 -7.01
C LEU A 60 -12.73 -13.18 -7.58
N VAL A 61 -12.32 -12.59 -8.69
CA VAL A 61 -10.91 -12.64 -9.12
C VAL A 61 -10.12 -11.73 -8.18
N LEU A 62 -9.06 -12.26 -7.57
CA LEU A 62 -8.19 -11.53 -6.64
C LEU A 62 -7.22 -10.56 -7.35
N GLY A 63 -6.48 -9.79 -6.55
CA GLY A 63 -5.39 -8.90 -6.98
C GLY A 63 -5.84 -7.48 -7.28
N HIS A 64 -5.05 -6.54 -6.79
CA HIS A 64 -5.32 -5.10 -6.95
C HIS A 64 -4.04 -4.29 -7.25
N GLU A 65 -2.88 -4.95 -7.34
CA GLU A 65 -1.60 -4.35 -7.72
C GLU A 65 -1.17 -4.97 -9.04
N ALA A 66 -1.10 -4.23 -10.14
CA ALA A 66 -0.69 -4.81 -11.41
C ALA A 66 0.03 -3.84 -12.35
N LEU A 67 0.80 -4.43 -13.24
CA LEU A 67 1.32 -3.84 -14.47
C LEU A 67 0.63 -4.51 -15.66
N GLY A 68 0.08 -3.73 -16.56
CA GLY A 68 -0.54 -4.19 -17.79
C GLY A 68 -0.04 -3.44 -19.02
N VAL A 69 -0.49 -3.89 -20.18
CA VAL A 69 -0.25 -3.26 -21.47
C VAL A 69 -1.56 -3.15 -22.23
N THR A 70 -1.82 -1.98 -22.79
CA THR A 70 -2.97 -1.70 -23.67
C THR A 70 -2.70 -2.20 -25.09
N GLU A 71 -3.72 -2.28 -25.95
CA GLU A 71 -3.58 -2.77 -27.33
C GLU A 71 -2.61 -1.95 -28.19
N ASP A 72 -2.47 -0.66 -27.91
CA ASP A 72 -1.49 0.24 -28.55
C ASP A 72 -0.05 0.10 -28.02
N GLY A 73 0.17 -0.83 -27.08
CA GLY A 73 1.48 -1.12 -26.49
C GLY A 73 1.86 -0.23 -25.29
N GLY A 74 0.98 0.66 -24.84
CA GLY A 74 1.21 1.51 -23.68
C GLY A 74 1.24 0.70 -22.37
N LEU A 75 2.30 0.86 -21.56
CA LEU A 75 2.35 0.27 -20.23
C LEU A 75 1.47 1.08 -19.26
N VAL A 76 0.71 0.39 -18.41
CA VAL A 76 -0.24 1.01 -17.49
C VAL A 76 -0.29 0.31 -16.13
N ALA A 77 -0.54 1.09 -15.08
CA ALA A 77 -0.97 0.60 -13.78
C ALA A 77 -2.46 0.90 -13.59
N PRO A 78 -3.33 -0.11 -13.45
CA PRO A 78 -4.75 0.14 -13.17
C PRO A 78 -4.94 0.61 -11.72
N MET A 79 -5.78 1.62 -11.53
CA MET A 79 -6.19 2.08 -10.19
C MET A 79 -7.15 1.08 -9.54
N VAL A 80 -7.27 1.12 -8.22
CA VAL A 80 -8.05 0.13 -7.45
C VAL A 80 -9.53 0.50 -7.36
N ARG A 81 -9.86 1.73 -6.95
CA ARG A 81 -11.23 2.14 -6.61
C ARG A 81 -11.95 2.85 -7.76
N ARG A 82 -13.24 2.50 -7.95
CA ARG A 82 -14.22 3.23 -8.77
C ARG A 82 -15.24 3.82 -7.82
N SER A 83 -15.17 5.12 -7.62
CA SER A 83 -15.99 5.86 -6.66
C SER A 83 -17.36 6.21 -7.25
N CYS A 84 -18.26 6.72 -6.43
CA CYS A 84 -19.63 7.02 -6.85
C CYS A 84 -19.75 8.14 -7.92
N GLY A 85 -18.71 8.96 -8.09
CA GLY A 85 -18.67 10.06 -9.06
C GLY A 85 -19.54 11.27 -8.73
N GLY A 86 -20.51 11.15 -7.81
CA GLY A 86 -21.53 12.17 -7.57
C GLY A 86 -21.48 12.88 -6.21
N CYS A 87 -20.71 12.41 -5.23
CA CYS A 87 -20.61 13.10 -3.94
C CYS A 87 -19.64 14.28 -4.01
N ALA A 88 -19.71 15.18 -3.03
CA ALA A 88 -18.89 16.39 -2.98
C ALA A 88 -17.38 16.09 -3.11
N ASN A 89 -16.90 15.04 -2.45
CA ASN A 89 -15.50 14.64 -2.53
C ASN A 89 -15.11 14.15 -3.94
N CYS A 90 -15.97 13.34 -4.59
CA CYS A 90 -15.70 12.88 -5.95
C CYS A 90 -15.70 14.04 -6.95
N LEU A 91 -16.69 14.94 -6.86
CA LEU A 91 -16.79 16.14 -7.72
C LEU A 91 -15.66 17.13 -7.44
N GLY A 92 -15.17 17.20 -6.19
CA GLY A 92 -14.04 18.01 -5.77
C GLY A 92 -12.66 17.43 -6.08
N GLY A 93 -12.56 16.34 -6.88
CA GLY A 93 -11.30 15.74 -7.30
C GLY A 93 -10.63 14.82 -6.26
N SER A 94 -11.37 14.41 -5.22
CA SER A 94 -10.91 13.46 -4.19
C SER A 94 -11.77 12.18 -4.16
N PRO A 95 -11.84 11.40 -5.26
CA PRO A 95 -12.67 10.20 -5.34
C PRO A 95 -12.24 9.11 -4.36
N ASP A 96 -10.97 9.09 -3.97
CA ASP A 96 -10.42 8.23 -2.92
C ASP A 96 -11.02 8.49 -1.54
N MET A 97 -11.60 9.68 -1.32
CA MET A 97 -12.31 10.10 -0.12
C MET A 97 -13.85 10.03 -0.28
N CYS A 98 -14.35 9.17 -1.16
CA CYS A 98 -15.79 9.00 -1.39
C CYS A 98 -16.55 8.77 -0.08
N SER A 99 -17.53 9.63 0.23
CA SER A 99 -18.28 9.61 1.49
C SER A 99 -19.54 8.77 1.49
N THR A 100 -19.97 8.27 0.32
CA THR A 100 -21.23 7.49 0.21
C THR A 100 -21.06 6.01 0.56
N GLY A 101 -19.81 5.48 0.54
CA GLY A 101 -19.57 4.05 0.60
C GLY A 101 -19.96 3.27 -0.68
N ASN A 102 -20.61 3.93 -1.63
CA ASN A 102 -21.03 3.35 -2.91
C ASN A 102 -19.86 3.41 -3.92
N PHE A 103 -18.89 2.55 -3.71
CA PHE A 103 -17.73 2.36 -4.58
C PHE A 103 -17.43 0.89 -4.74
N THR A 104 -16.76 0.54 -5.83
CA THR A 104 -16.18 -0.79 -6.06
C THR A 104 -14.65 -0.71 -6.02
N GLU A 105 -14.00 -1.84 -5.70
CA GLU A 105 -12.55 -1.96 -5.67
C GLU A 105 -12.12 -3.27 -6.34
N ARG A 106 -11.24 -3.15 -7.33
CA ARG A 106 -10.75 -4.32 -8.05
C ARG A 106 -10.10 -5.33 -7.11
N GLY A 107 -10.53 -6.59 -7.21
CA GLY A 107 -10.02 -7.70 -6.42
C GLY A 107 -10.40 -7.67 -4.94
N ILE A 108 -11.24 -6.71 -4.52
CA ILE A 108 -11.60 -6.51 -3.12
C ILE A 108 -13.12 -6.43 -2.96
N LYS A 109 -13.78 -5.50 -3.65
CA LYS A 109 -15.20 -5.20 -3.43
C LYS A 109 -15.93 -4.96 -4.74
N GLY A 110 -16.84 -5.86 -5.08
CA GLY A 110 -17.83 -5.69 -6.16
C GLY A 110 -17.25 -5.64 -7.58
N LEU A 111 -15.94 -5.85 -7.76
CA LEU A 111 -15.26 -5.79 -9.06
C LEU A 111 -14.11 -6.79 -9.11
N ASN A 112 -14.06 -7.60 -10.18
CA ASN A 112 -12.98 -8.56 -10.40
C ASN A 112 -11.60 -7.88 -10.44
N GLY A 113 -10.62 -8.56 -9.87
CA GLY A 113 -9.25 -8.09 -9.71
C GLY A 113 -8.35 -8.36 -10.89
N MET A 114 -7.06 -8.38 -10.61
CA MET A 114 -5.99 -8.33 -11.60
C MET A 114 -5.09 -9.58 -11.59
N LEU A 115 -5.39 -10.60 -10.79
CA LEU A 115 -4.72 -11.91 -10.89
C LEU A 115 -5.37 -12.76 -11.98
N CYS A 116 -5.34 -12.23 -13.21
CA CYS A 116 -5.91 -12.83 -14.44
C CYS A 116 -5.17 -12.31 -15.67
N GLU A 117 -5.45 -12.90 -16.85
CA GLU A 117 -4.75 -12.51 -18.09
C GLU A 117 -5.19 -11.14 -18.65
N TYR A 118 -6.48 -10.78 -18.49
CA TYR A 118 -7.06 -9.56 -19.08
C TYR A 118 -8.04 -8.89 -18.14
N ILE A 119 -8.11 -7.56 -18.21
CA ILE A 119 -9.19 -6.76 -17.65
C ILE A 119 -9.73 -5.79 -18.73
N ALA A 120 -11.02 -5.46 -18.66
CA ALA A 120 -11.57 -4.30 -19.34
C ALA A 120 -11.57 -3.12 -18.38
N GLU A 121 -11.16 -1.94 -18.85
CA GLU A 121 -11.03 -0.77 -17.99
C GLU A 121 -11.20 0.54 -18.76
N SER A 122 -11.82 1.52 -18.12
CA SER A 122 -11.82 2.89 -18.63
C SER A 122 -10.41 3.51 -18.54
N PRO A 123 -9.95 4.22 -19.60
CA PRO A 123 -8.68 4.94 -19.57
C PRO A 123 -8.53 5.91 -18.40
N ALA A 124 -9.65 6.40 -17.85
CA ALA A 124 -9.65 7.26 -16.67
C ALA A 124 -9.04 6.58 -15.42
N TYR A 125 -9.03 5.26 -15.36
CA TYR A 125 -8.46 4.47 -14.26
C TYR A 125 -7.14 3.78 -14.62
N LEU A 126 -6.54 4.11 -15.75
CA LEU A 126 -5.24 3.61 -16.19
C LEU A 126 -4.19 4.72 -16.05
N VAL A 127 -3.15 4.46 -15.27
CA VAL A 127 -2.03 5.39 -15.08
C VAL A 127 -0.89 4.97 -16.00
N PRO A 128 -0.44 5.81 -16.95
CA PRO A 128 0.63 5.49 -17.87
C PRO A 128 1.95 5.23 -17.13
N ILE A 129 2.68 4.22 -17.56
CA ILE A 129 4.00 3.83 -17.05
C ILE A 129 5.04 4.06 -18.13
N LYS A 130 6.13 4.74 -17.80
CA LYS A 130 7.27 4.88 -18.71
C LYS A 130 7.98 3.53 -18.89
N PRO A 131 8.48 3.18 -20.08
CA PRO A 131 9.18 1.91 -20.30
C PRO A 131 10.32 1.63 -19.32
N GLU A 132 11.07 2.67 -18.94
CA GLU A 132 12.20 2.59 -18.02
C GLU A 132 11.78 2.17 -16.58
N ALA A 133 10.53 2.44 -16.22
CA ALA A 133 9.98 2.07 -14.92
C ALA A 133 9.49 0.61 -14.86
N ARG A 134 9.39 -0.10 -16.02
CA ARG A 134 8.90 -1.48 -16.08
C ARG A 134 9.50 -2.42 -15.02
N PRO A 135 10.81 -2.39 -14.68
CA PRO A 135 11.40 -3.32 -13.72
C PRO A 135 10.85 -3.23 -12.30
N TYR A 136 10.14 -2.15 -11.97
CA TYR A 136 9.56 -1.91 -10.65
C TYR A 136 8.11 -1.38 -10.70
N ALA A 137 7.51 -1.34 -11.87
CA ALA A 137 6.20 -0.72 -12.10
C ALA A 137 5.04 -1.39 -11.35
N VAL A 138 5.14 -2.68 -11.02
CA VAL A 138 4.15 -3.39 -10.19
C VAL A 138 4.04 -2.80 -8.77
N LEU A 139 5.02 -2.00 -8.35
CA LEU A 139 4.99 -1.24 -7.09
C LEU A 139 4.19 0.08 -7.19
N ALA A 140 3.62 0.43 -8.36
CA ALA A 140 2.87 1.68 -8.54
C ALA A 140 1.70 1.80 -7.57
N GLU A 141 0.93 0.70 -7.38
CA GLU A 141 -0.20 0.69 -6.44
C GLU A 141 0.28 0.86 -4.99
N PRO A 142 1.13 0.00 -4.39
CA PRO A 142 1.54 0.18 -3.01
C PRO A 142 2.30 1.50 -2.78
N MET A 143 3.02 2.02 -3.78
CA MET A 143 3.64 3.34 -3.69
C MET A 143 2.60 4.47 -3.70
N SER A 144 1.48 4.31 -4.38
CA SER A 144 0.39 5.29 -4.38
C SER A 144 -0.21 5.49 -2.98
N VAL A 145 -0.28 4.42 -2.17
CA VAL A 145 -0.72 4.48 -0.76
C VAL A 145 0.27 5.32 0.07
N VAL A 146 1.57 5.12 -0.13
CA VAL A 146 2.62 5.94 0.52
C VAL A 146 2.52 7.39 0.07
N ALA A 147 2.39 7.64 -1.22
CA ALA A 147 2.28 8.98 -1.79
C ALA A 147 1.05 9.72 -1.22
N LYS A 148 -0.09 9.04 -1.11
CA LYS A 148 -1.28 9.60 -0.47
C LYS A 148 -1.03 9.96 0.99
N GLY A 149 -0.46 9.06 1.78
CA GLY A 149 -0.14 9.32 3.19
C GLY A 149 0.73 10.56 3.36
N LEU A 150 1.78 10.70 2.56
CA LEU A 150 2.66 11.86 2.58
C LEU A 150 1.96 13.15 2.10
N ARG A 151 1.15 13.07 1.04
CA ARG A 151 0.35 14.22 0.55
C ARG A 151 -0.65 14.68 1.60
N GLN A 152 -1.39 13.75 2.22
CA GLN A 152 -2.36 14.09 3.27
C GLN A 152 -1.68 14.71 4.50
N ALA A 153 -0.52 14.20 4.91
CA ALA A 153 0.27 14.81 5.98
C ALA A 153 0.61 16.28 5.65
N GLY A 154 1.07 16.55 4.42
CA GLY A 154 1.36 17.92 3.96
C GLY A 154 0.13 18.81 3.92
N LEU A 155 -1.01 18.33 3.41
CA LEU A 155 -2.26 19.09 3.36
C LEU A 155 -2.79 19.43 4.76
N ILE A 156 -2.80 18.47 5.69
CA ILE A 156 -3.25 18.70 7.08
C ILE A 156 -2.33 19.69 7.80
N GLN A 157 -1.02 19.57 7.60
CA GLN A 157 -0.03 20.46 8.22
C GLN A 157 0.19 21.77 7.44
N GLY A 158 -0.45 21.95 6.28
CA GLY A 158 -0.50 23.23 5.55
C GLY A 158 -1.09 24.40 6.35
N ARG A 159 -1.68 24.12 7.53
CA ARG A 159 -2.12 25.11 8.52
C ARG A 159 -0.96 25.90 9.20
N LEU A 160 0.28 25.46 9.01
CA LEU A 160 1.48 26.09 9.57
C LEU A 160 2.67 25.92 8.60
N ALA A 161 3.78 26.62 8.87
CA ALA A 161 5.05 26.36 8.19
C ALA A 161 5.62 25.02 8.70
N TRP A 162 5.49 23.95 7.89
CA TRP A 162 5.88 22.60 8.27
C TRP A 162 6.93 22.01 7.33
N GLU A 163 8.12 21.85 7.87
CA GLU A 163 9.25 21.25 7.17
C GLU A 163 9.77 20.03 7.94
N PRO A 164 9.15 18.85 7.76
CA PRO A 164 9.54 17.68 8.50
C PRO A 164 10.94 17.20 8.11
N LYS A 165 11.84 17.14 9.09
CA LYS A 165 13.24 16.70 8.91
C LYS A 165 13.46 15.28 9.37
N LYS A 166 12.70 14.83 10.36
CA LYS A 166 12.86 13.54 11.02
C LYS A 166 11.60 12.71 10.94
N ALA A 167 11.72 11.47 10.46
CA ALA A 167 10.59 10.58 10.28
C ALA A 167 10.81 9.23 10.98
N LEU A 168 9.70 8.69 11.52
CA LEU A 168 9.60 7.33 12.04
C LEU A 168 8.69 6.52 11.11
N VAL A 169 9.16 5.37 10.67
CA VAL A 169 8.37 4.40 9.93
C VAL A 169 8.22 3.14 10.78
N LEU A 170 6.99 2.78 11.09
CA LEU A 170 6.68 1.52 11.78
C LEU A 170 6.21 0.49 10.77
N GLY A 171 6.90 -0.65 10.78
CA GLY A 171 6.72 -1.73 9.82
C GLY A 171 7.80 -1.72 8.73
N ALA A 172 8.35 -2.91 8.44
CA ALA A 172 9.27 -3.17 7.33
C ALA A 172 8.66 -4.15 6.32
N GLY A 173 7.36 -4.03 6.08
CA GLY A 173 6.66 -4.62 4.95
C GLY A 173 6.82 -3.75 3.70
N PRO A 174 6.16 -4.10 2.58
CA PRO A 174 6.26 -3.33 1.32
C PRO A 174 5.98 -1.84 1.51
N ILE A 175 4.86 -1.49 2.14
CA ILE A 175 4.46 -0.10 2.39
C ILE A 175 5.48 0.64 3.26
N GLY A 176 5.92 0.03 4.38
CA GLY A 176 6.88 0.68 5.28
C GLY A 176 8.24 0.87 4.63
N LEU A 177 8.74 -0.11 3.87
CA LEU A 177 10.02 0.03 3.13
C LEU A 177 9.92 1.08 2.02
N LEU A 178 8.82 1.12 1.25
CA LEU A 178 8.56 2.16 0.26
C LEU A 178 8.49 3.55 0.90
N ALA A 179 7.83 3.69 2.07
CA ALA A 179 7.81 4.94 2.81
C ALA A 179 9.21 5.36 3.27
N ALA A 180 10.01 4.43 3.81
CA ALA A 180 11.38 4.70 4.25
C ALA A 180 12.28 5.15 3.07
N LEU A 181 12.23 4.44 1.96
CA LEU A 181 12.94 4.79 0.73
C LEU A 181 12.56 6.18 0.22
N THR A 182 11.25 6.50 0.22
CA THR A 182 10.75 7.81 -0.21
C THR A 182 11.24 8.94 0.71
N LEU A 183 11.12 8.75 2.02
CA LEU A 183 11.56 9.74 3.01
C LEU A 183 13.06 9.98 2.95
N ARG A 184 13.86 8.93 2.76
CA ARG A 184 15.32 9.04 2.54
C ARG A 184 15.65 9.73 1.22
N ALA A 185 14.95 9.41 0.14
CA ALA A 185 15.10 10.09 -1.14
C ALA A 185 14.73 11.58 -1.07
N GLN A 186 13.88 11.98 -0.13
CA GLN A 186 13.56 13.38 0.18
C GLN A 186 14.56 14.03 1.15
N GLY A 187 15.62 13.33 1.58
CA GLY A 187 16.66 13.86 2.47
C GLY A 187 16.31 13.85 3.96
N ARG A 188 15.22 13.21 4.38
CA ARG A 188 14.79 13.18 5.79
C ARG A 188 15.58 12.14 6.58
N GLU A 189 15.97 12.47 7.82
CA GLU A 189 16.46 11.48 8.77
C GLU A 189 15.32 10.48 9.03
N THR A 190 15.56 9.19 8.81
CA THR A 190 14.50 8.18 8.90
C THR A 190 14.91 7.03 9.80
N VAL A 191 14.06 6.71 10.75
CA VAL A 191 14.16 5.52 11.60
C VAL A 191 13.06 4.54 11.18
N VAL A 192 13.45 3.30 10.89
CA VAL A 192 12.52 2.19 10.56
C VAL A 192 12.49 1.23 11.74
N VAL A 193 11.29 0.94 12.22
CA VAL A 193 11.08 0.05 13.38
C VAL A 193 10.24 -1.15 12.98
N ALA A 194 10.74 -2.37 13.24
CA ALA A 194 10.02 -3.59 12.97
C ALA A 194 10.42 -4.73 13.92
N ARG A 195 9.69 -5.84 13.88
CA ARG A 195 9.91 -6.99 14.78
C ARG A 195 11.17 -7.80 14.46
N ARG A 196 11.60 -7.81 13.19
CA ARG A 196 12.75 -8.61 12.76
C ARG A 196 14.06 -8.10 13.36
N PRO A 197 15.04 -8.99 13.61
CA PRO A 197 16.34 -8.57 14.10
C PRO A 197 17.11 -7.74 13.08
N ALA A 198 18.08 -6.97 13.56
CA ALA A 198 19.12 -6.38 12.72
C ALA A 198 19.83 -7.48 11.90
N GLY A 199 20.22 -7.17 10.66
CA GLY A 199 20.81 -8.14 9.73
C GLY A 199 19.80 -8.96 8.91
N SER A 200 18.48 -8.84 9.18
CA SER A 200 17.44 -9.42 8.29
C SER A 200 17.45 -8.70 6.93
N LEU A 201 16.92 -9.35 5.88
CA LEU A 201 16.77 -8.73 4.56
C LEU A 201 16.05 -7.37 4.64
N LYS A 202 14.98 -7.29 5.42
CA LYS A 202 14.19 -6.06 5.62
C LYS A 202 15.01 -4.94 6.28
N ALA A 203 15.84 -5.30 7.27
CA ALA A 203 16.78 -4.36 7.87
C ALA A 203 17.82 -3.87 6.87
N GLY A 204 18.43 -4.79 6.11
CA GLY A 204 19.43 -4.45 5.11
C GLY A 204 18.92 -3.53 4.01
N ILE A 205 17.67 -3.65 3.59
CA ILE A 205 17.04 -2.74 2.61
C ILE A 205 16.87 -1.34 3.22
N ALA A 206 16.39 -1.24 4.46
CA ALA A 206 16.24 0.04 5.14
C ALA A 206 17.60 0.73 5.35
N GLU A 207 18.61 -0.01 5.78
CA GLU A 207 19.96 0.51 6.01
C GLU A 207 20.64 0.91 4.70
N ALA A 208 20.42 0.18 3.61
CA ALA A 208 21.01 0.49 2.30
C ALA A 208 20.56 1.85 1.72
N CYS A 209 19.39 2.38 2.10
CA CYS A 209 19.00 3.75 1.74
C CYS A 209 19.46 4.79 2.77
N GLY A 210 20.20 4.40 3.80
CA GLY A 210 20.68 5.27 4.88
C GLY A 210 19.64 5.52 5.97
N ALA A 211 18.57 4.74 6.06
CA ALA A 211 17.70 4.76 7.22
C ALA A 211 18.32 3.98 8.39
N ARG A 212 17.99 4.36 9.61
CA ARG A 212 18.37 3.59 10.81
C ARG A 212 17.34 2.52 11.05
N TYR A 213 17.73 1.26 11.08
CA TYR A 213 16.82 0.17 11.46
C TYR A 213 16.87 -0.12 12.96
N VAL A 214 15.72 -0.39 13.57
CA VAL A 214 15.57 -0.70 15.00
C VAL A 214 14.61 -1.88 15.14
N SER A 215 15.05 -2.92 15.85
CA SER A 215 14.18 -4.04 16.22
C SER A 215 13.36 -3.69 17.47
N THR A 216 12.06 -3.98 17.46
CA THR A 216 11.19 -3.82 18.65
C THR A 216 11.60 -4.73 19.81
N ALA A 217 12.35 -5.80 19.55
CA ALA A 217 12.92 -6.64 20.60
C ALA A 217 14.05 -5.92 21.38
N GLN A 218 14.72 -4.94 20.76
CA GLN A 218 15.79 -4.15 21.37
C GLN A 218 15.30 -2.82 21.95
N THR A 219 14.31 -2.22 21.29
CA THR A 219 13.73 -0.93 21.70
C THR A 219 12.23 -0.97 21.43
N PRO A 220 11.42 -1.13 22.49
CA PRO A 220 9.95 -1.05 22.38
C PRO A 220 9.50 0.30 21.78
N ILE A 221 8.36 0.31 21.10
CA ILE A 221 7.86 1.53 20.42
C ILE A 221 7.71 2.71 21.40
N PRO A 222 7.18 2.55 22.64
CA PRO A 222 7.08 3.64 23.60
C PRO A 222 8.41 4.30 23.98
N ASP A 223 9.52 3.55 23.88
CA ASP A 223 10.85 4.03 24.29
C ASP A 223 11.60 4.75 23.14
N LEU A 224 11.08 4.73 21.91
CA LEU A 224 11.74 5.30 20.73
C LEU A 224 11.99 6.80 20.88
N ALA A 225 11.00 7.53 21.40
CA ALA A 225 11.11 8.98 21.60
C ALA A 225 12.20 9.35 22.60
N ALA A 226 12.35 8.58 23.67
CA ALA A 226 13.40 8.79 24.68
C ALA A 226 14.80 8.50 24.11
N LYS A 227 14.93 7.49 23.25
CA LYS A 227 16.23 7.05 22.70
C LYS A 227 16.65 7.83 21.48
N TYR A 228 15.72 8.17 20.61
CA TYR A 228 16.01 8.77 19.30
C TYR A 228 15.46 10.20 19.15
N GLY A 229 14.77 10.74 20.14
CA GLY A 229 14.03 12.01 20.05
C GLY A 229 12.69 11.87 19.33
N LEU A 230 11.91 12.95 19.34
CA LEU A 230 10.61 13.01 18.71
C LEU A 230 10.73 13.15 17.18
N PHE A 231 9.65 12.79 16.47
CA PHE A 231 9.61 12.73 15.01
C PHE A 231 8.56 13.70 14.45
N ASP A 232 8.92 14.43 13.41
CA ASP A 232 8.02 15.37 12.73
C ASP A 232 6.92 14.63 11.96
N LEU A 233 7.25 13.44 11.43
CA LEU A 233 6.33 12.55 10.75
C LEU A 233 6.48 11.12 11.27
N VAL A 234 5.37 10.53 11.69
CA VAL A 234 5.27 9.10 12.02
C VAL A 234 4.38 8.43 10.98
N PHE A 235 4.91 7.41 10.31
CA PHE A 235 4.21 6.65 9.28
C PHE A 235 4.02 5.20 9.77
N GLU A 236 2.79 4.83 10.10
CA GLU A 236 2.47 3.53 10.65
C GLU A 236 1.95 2.59 9.55
N ALA A 237 2.61 1.44 9.37
CA ALA A 237 2.33 0.42 8.35
C ALA A 237 2.57 -1.01 8.87
N THR A 238 2.18 -1.28 10.15
CA THR A 238 2.47 -2.59 10.78
C THR A 238 1.32 -3.59 10.71
N GLY A 239 0.07 -3.13 10.61
CA GLY A 239 -1.12 -3.94 10.81
C GLY A 239 -1.39 -4.31 12.28
N SER A 240 -0.74 -3.63 13.22
CA SER A 240 -0.88 -3.89 14.65
C SER A 240 -1.57 -2.73 15.36
N ALA A 241 -2.73 -2.99 15.97
CA ALA A 241 -3.45 -2.00 16.77
C ALA A 241 -2.59 -1.46 17.92
N ASP A 242 -1.77 -2.31 18.53
CA ASP A 242 -0.86 -1.90 19.61
C ASP A 242 0.20 -0.91 19.12
N ALA A 243 0.81 -1.18 17.96
CA ALA A 243 1.80 -0.30 17.36
C ALA A 243 1.18 1.05 16.94
N ALA A 244 -0.04 1.03 16.38
CA ALA A 244 -0.77 2.23 16.00
C ALA A 244 -1.05 3.17 17.18
N LEU A 245 -1.34 2.62 18.37
CA LEU A 245 -1.53 3.40 19.59
C LEU A 245 -0.21 3.81 20.24
N ASP A 246 0.79 2.93 20.30
CA ASP A 246 2.08 3.20 20.92
C ASP A 246 2.86 4.30 20.18
N CYS A 247 2.70 4.41 18.86
CA CYS A 247 3.45 5.39 18.09
C CYS A 247 2.96 6.85 18.26
N LEU A 248 1.78 7.07 18.82
CA LEU A 248 1.22 8.42 19.00
C LEU A 248 2.10 9.31 19.87
N GLY A 249 2.74 8.73 20.89
CA GLY A 249 3.68 9.43 21.77
C GLY A 249 5.02 9.80 21.10
N ALA A 250 5.34 9.25 19.94
CA ALA A 250 6.59 9.52 19.24
C ALA A 250 6.59 10.80 18.40
N ALA A 251 5.41 11.40 18.15
CA ALA A 251 5.30 12.61 17.35
C ALA A 251 5.86 13.85 18.07
N ALA A 252 6.57 14.71 17.35
CA ALA A 252 7.06 15.99 17.82
C ALA A 252 5.92 17.03 17.99
N ILE A 253 6.24 18.17 18.57
CA ILE A 253 5.35 19.34 18.50
C ILE A 253 5.13 19.71 17.03
N ASN A 254 3.88 19.96 16.65
CA ASN A 254 3.45 20.15 15.27
C ASN A 254 3.72 18.93 14.37
N GLY A 255 3.96 17.77 14.93
CA GLY A 255 4.17 16.53 14.17
C GLY A 255 2.85 15.93 13.66
N ALA A 256 2.98 15.04 12.67
CA ALA A 256 1.86 14.29 12.10
C ALA A 256 2.07 12.77 12.24
N VAL A 257 1.01 12.07 12.59
CA VAL A 257 0.96 10.59 12.61
C VAL A 257 0.00 10.13 11.52
N CYS A 258 0.51 9.41 10.55
CA CYS A 258 -0.25 8.80 9.45
C CYS A 258 -0.43 7.31 9.73
N LEU A 259 -1.67 6.86 9.91
CA LEU A 259 -2.04 5.47 10.09
C LEU A 259 -2.51 4.90 8.75
N THR A 260 -1.78 3.94 8.19
CA THR A 260 -2.07 3.35 6.86
C THR A 260 -2.47 1.89 6.94
N SER A 261 -2.27 1.24 8.08
CA SER A 261 -2.57 -0.16 8.22
C SER A 261 -3.91 -0.41 8.90
N VAL A 262 -4.60 -1.45 8.44
CA VAL A 262 -5.85 -1.94 9.04
C VAL A 262 -5.52 -3.13 9.94
N THR A 263 -6.11 -3.18 11.12
CA THR A 263 -6.03 -4.34 12.02
C THR A 263 -7.37 -5.05 12.01
N GLY A 264 -7.38 -6.31 11.61
CA GLY A 264 -8.58 -7.16 11.65
C GLY A 264 -8.89 -7.65 13.07
N GLY A 265 -10.14 -8.07 13.30
CA GLY A 265 -10.60 -8.63 14.57
C GLY A 265 -10.87 -7.57 15.65
N SER A 266 -10.81 -7.98 16.91
CA SER A 266 -10.96 -7.10 18.06
C SER A 266 -9.78 -7.25 19.00
N SER A 267 -9.20 -6.14 19.45
CA SER A 267 -8.20 -6.12 20.52
C SER A 267 -8.46 -4.93 21.46
N ALA A 268 -8.12 -5.08 22.71
CA ALA A 268 -8.21 -4.01 23.71
C ALA A 268 -6.81 -3.71 24.23
N LYS A 269 -6.48 -2.41 24.32
CA LYS A 269 -5.22 -1.94 24.88
C LYS A 269 -5.48 -0.84 25.90
N HIS A 270 -4.84 -0.95 27.06
CA HIS A 270 -4.84 0.13 28.04
C HIS A 270 -3.87 1.23 27.61
N VAL A 271 -4.33 2.47 27.61
CA VAL A 271 -3.53 3.66 27.29
C VAL A 271 -3.67 4.71 28.41
N ASP A 272 -2.61 5.45 28.69
CA ASP A 272 -2.68 6.67 29.53
C ASP A 272 -3.35 7.81 28.74
N ALA A 273 -4.69 7.83 28.80
CA ALA A 273 -5.50 8.77 28.02
C ALA A 273 -5.24 10.23 28.41
N ALA A 274 -4.95 10.52 29.68
CA ALA A 274 -4.68 11.88 30.17
C ALA A 274 -3.36 12.39 29.57
N ARG A 275 -2.32 11.56 29.57
CA ARG A 275 -1.04 11.89 28.92
C ARG A 275 -1.21 12.10 27.42
N LEU A 276 -1.87 11.16 26.74
CA LEU A 276 -2.07 11.24 25.28
C LEU A 276 -2.84 12.49 24.89
N ASN A 277 -3.95 12.81 25.59
CA ASN A 277 -4.72 14.03 25.35
C ASN A 277 -3.85 15.29 25.51
N ARG A 278 -3.10 15.39 26.61
CA ARG A 278 -2.21 16.53 26.85
C ARG A 278 -1.14 16.68 25.77
N GLU A 279 -0.52 15.58 25.34
CA GLU A 279 0.51 15.58 24.30
C GLU A 279 -0.06 16.00 22.91
N LEU A 280 -1.25 15.51 22.56
CA LEU A 280 -1.91 15.89 21.30
C LEU A 280 -2.30 17.38 21.30
N VAL A 281 -2.95 17.84 22.35
CA VAL A 281 -3.46 19.22 22.45
C VAL A 281 -2.33 20.24 22.55
N LEU A 282 -1.45 20.08 23.55
CA LEU A 282 -0.35 21.04 23.76
C LEU A 282 0.73 20.97 22.69
N GLY A 283 0.87 19.82 22.05
CA GLY A 283 1.81 19.62 20.93
C GLY A 283 1.25 20.03 19.56
N ASN A 284 -0.01 20.45 19.41
CA ASN A 284 -0.67 20.67 18.12
C ASN A 284 -0.45 19.50 17.13
N ARG A 285 -0.44 18.27 17.66
CA ARG A 285 -0.15 17.08 16.86
C ARG A 285 -1.38 16.70 16.04
N ALA A 286 -1.16 16.25 14.79
CA ALA A 286 -2.20 15.69 13.93
C ALA A 286 -2.10 14.16 13.90
N VAL A 287 -3.24 13.48 14.04
CA VAL A 287 -3.35 12.03 13.84
C VAL A 287 -4.45 11.79 12.81
N PHE A 288 -4.15 11.04 11.75
CA PHE A 288 -5.11 10.75 10.69
C PHE A 288 -4.90 9.35 10.11
N GLY A 289 -6.01 8.74 9.67
CA GLY A 289 -5.99 7.51 8.90
C GLY A 289 -6.08 7.78 7.41
N THR A 290 -5.51 6.90 6.59
CA THR A 290 -5.61 6.98 5.13
C THR A 290 -5.67 5.59 4.52
N VAL A 291 -6.49 5.43 3.48
CA VAL A 291 -6.67 4.19 2.73
C VAL A 291 -6.89 4.51 1.26
N ASN A 292 -6.46 3.60 0.38
CA ASN A 292 -6.60 3.76 -1.06
C ASN A 292 -5.82 4.98 -1.60
N ALA A 293 -5.93 5.25 -2.90
CA ALA A 293 -5.25 6.35 -3.56
C ALA A 293 -6.05 6.85 -4.77
N ASN A 294 -5.85 8.10 -5.18
CA ASN A 294 -6.38 8.62 -6.43
C ASN A 294 -5.29 8.73 -7.51
N ARG A 295 -5.65 9.20 -8.70
CA ARG A 295 -4.71 9.34 -9.83
C ARG A 295 -3.47 10.15 -9.45
N VAL A 296 -3.61 11.28 -8.76
CA VAL A 296 -2.46 12.13 -8.38
C VAL A 296 -1.50 11.40 -7.44
N ASP A 297 -2.00 10.48 -6.62
CA ASP A 297 -1.16 9.68 -5.74
C ASP A 297 -0.38 8.60 -6.50
N PHE A 298 -0.99 7.99 -7.53
CA PHE A 298 -0.27 7.09 -8.44
C PHE A 298 0.82 7.83 -9.22
N GLU A 299 0.51 9.00 -9.79
CA GLU A 299 1.48 9.82 -10.53
C GLU A 299 2.64 10.28 -9.64
N ASN A 300 2.35 10.78 -8.43
CA ASN A 300 3.36 11.10 -7.43
C ASN A 300 4.16 9.86 -7.00
N GLY A 301 3.49 8.72 -6.83
CA GLY A 301 4.12 7.45 -6.49
C GLY A 301 5.12 7.01 -7.55
N LEU A 302 4.76 7.11 -8.83
CA LEU A 302 5.69 6.82 -9.94
C LEU A 302 6.90 7.75 -9.94
N ALA A 303 6.71 9.04 -9.69
CA ALA A 303 7.81 9.99 -9.56
C ALA A 303 8.71 9.64 -8.36
N TYR A 304 8.16 9.17 -7.25
CA TYR A 304 8.94 8.69 -6.11
C TYR A 304 9.73 7.42 -6.45
N LEU A 305 9.13 6.45 -7.16
CA LEU A 305 9.82 5.24 -7.62
C LEU A 305 11.00 5.59 -8.54
N GLU A 306 10.81 6.48 -9.50
CA GLU A 306 11.87 6.97 -10.38
C GLU A 306 13.02 7.60 -9.58
N ARG A 307 12.69 8.49 -8.63
CA ARG A 307 13.69 9.13 -7.76
C ARG A 307 14.44 8.14 -6.88
N ILE A 308 13.73 7.17 -6.28
CA ILE A 308 14.33 6.11 -5.48
C ILE A 308 15.29 5.29 -6.35
N ASN A 309 14.87 4.87 -7.54
CA ASN A 309 15.71 4.09 -8.45
C ASN A 309 16.95 4.84 -8.88
N SER A 310 16.86 6.16 -9.07
CA SER A 310 17.99 7.03 -9.40
C SER A 310 18.99 7.16 -8.25
N LEU A 311 18.51 7.33 -7.00
CA LEU A 311 19.36 7.55 -5.83
C LEU A 311 19.89 6.25 -5.21
N PHE A 312 19.13 5.17 -5.32
CA PHE A 312 19.41 3.86 -4.74
C PHE A 312 19.23 2.76 -5.79
N PRO A 313 20.09 2.68 -6.82
CA PRO A 313 19.94 1.75 -7.95
C PRO A 313 19.82 0.30 -7.48
N GLY A 314 18.84 -0.43 -8.02
CA GLY A 314 18.61 -1.85 -7.71
C GLY A 314 17.92 -2.12 -6.37
N LEU A 315 17.65 -1.10 -5.55
CA LEU A 315 17.08 -1.33 -4.21
C LEU A 315 15.58 -1.64 -4.27
N LEU A 316 14.83 -1.09 -5.24
CA LEU A 316 13.43 -1.44 -5.47
C LEU A 316 13.25 -2.91 -5.84
N GLN A 317 14.14 -3.46 -6.66
CA GLN A 317 14.10 -4.85 -7.08
C GLN A 317 14.33 -5.84 -5.93
N LYS A 318 15.06 -5.44 -4.88
CA LYS A 318 15.23 -6.26 -3.66
C LYS A 318 13.95 -6.43 -2.85
N LEU A 319 12.91 -5.62 -3.11
CA LEU A 319 11.59 -5.81 -2.51
C LEU A 319 10.89 -7.07 -3.07
N PHE A 320 11.21 -7.49 -4.29
CA PHE A 320 10.64 -8.67 -4.92
C PHE A 320 11.35 -9.93 -4.42
N THR A 321 10.83 -10.51 -3.35
CA THR A 321 11.42 -11.71 -2.71
C THR A 321 10.99 -13.01 -3.35
N SER A 322 9.91 -13.00 -4.10
CA SER A 322 9.38 -14.17 -4.82
C SER A 322 8.75 -13.78 -6.15
N ARG A 323 8.95 -14.60 -7.17
CA ARG A 323 8.27 -14.52 -8.47
C ARG A 323 7.71 -15.88 -8.82
N VAL A 324 6.44 -15.95 -9.16
CA VAL A 324 5.75 -17.20 -9.49
C VAL A 324 4.87 -17.02 -10.72
N PRO A 325 4.74 -18.03 -11.60
CA PRO A 325 3.79 -17.98 -12.70
C PRO A 325 2.35 -18.04 -12.17
N LEU A 326 1.39 -17.49 -12.92
CA LEU A 326 -0.03 -17.41 -12.55
C LEU A 326 -0.61 -18.77 -12.13
N GLU A 327 -0.21 -19.85 -12.79
CA GLU A 327 -0.67 -21.21 -12.51
C GLU A 327 -0.29 -21.71 -11.11
N LYS A 328 0.75 -21.14 -10.51
CA LYS A 328 1.23 -21.48 -9.16
C LYS A 328 0.76 -20.47 -8.08
N ALA A 329 0.11 -19.38 -8.50
CA ALA A 329 -0.23 -18.28 -7.59
C ALA A 329 -1.25 -18.68 -6.50
N ALA A 330 -2.09 -19.69 -6.73
CA ALA A 330 -3.00 -20.19 -5.68
C ALA A 330 -2.28 -20.73 -4.43
N GLY A 331 -0.99 -21.06 -4.53
CA GLY A 331 -0.18 -21.59 -3.42
C GLY A 331 0.54 -20.55 -2.57
N VAL A 332 0.52 -19.24 -2.94
CA VAL A 332 1.35 -18.22 -2.30
C VAL A 332 0.64 -17.39 -1.22
N PHE A 333 -0.65 -17.60 -0.98
CA PHE A 333 -1.44 -16.85 0.01
C PHE A 333 -1.18 -17.31 1.45
N LYS A 334 0.05 -17.69 1.76
CA LYS A 334 0.48 -18.07 3.12
C LYS A 334 1.47 -17.03 3.61
N ASP A 335 1.30 -16.60 4.86
CA ASP A 335 2.23 -15.65 5.49
C ASP A 335 3.64 -16.29 5.55
N GLN A 336 4.58 -15.70 4.85
CA GLN A 336 5.98 -16.10 4.87
C GLN A 336 6.81 -15.02 5.56
N ALA A 337 7.43 -15.40 6.65
CA ALA A 337 8.08 -14.47 7.59
C ALA A 337 9.15 -13.56 6.97
N GLU A 338 9.87 -14.03 5.95
CA GLU A 338 10.93 -13.25 5.27
C GLU A 338 10.45 -12.60 3.96
N GLU A 339 9.22 -12.87 3.55
CA GLU A 339 8.68 -12.32 2.32
C GLU A 339 8.39 -10.81 2.46
N ILE A 340 8.72 -10.06 1.41
CA ILE A 340 8.38 -8.64 1.29
C ILE A 340 7.30 -8.50 0.24
N LYS A 341 7.57 -8.89 -1.01
CA LYS A 341 6.61 -8.81 -2.11
C LYS A 341 6.74 -10.03 -3.02
N THR A 342 5.66 -10.79 -3.15
CA THR A 342 5.51 -11.79 -4.20
C THR A 342 4.93 -11.14 -5.44
N VAL A 343 5.54 -11.38 -6.59
CA VAL A 343 5.05 -10.98 -7.91
C VAL A 343 4.59 -12.22 -8.66
N VAL A 344 3.37 -12.18 -9.16
CA VAL A 344 2.80 -13.18 -10.05
C VAL A 344 3.08 -12.75 -11.48
N GLU A 345 3.81 -13.59 -12.23
CA GLU A 345 4.07 -13.42 -13.65
C GLU A 345 2.89 -13.99 -14.44
N ILE A 346 2.14 -13.11 -15.11
CA ILE A 346 0.88 -13.47 -15.77
C ILE A 346 1.11 -13.74 -17.26
N SER A 347 1.74 -12.82 -17.95
CA SER A 347 2.06 -12.99 -19.35
C SER A 347 3.40 -12.36 -19.72
N ARG A 348 4.03 -12.88 -20.75
CA ARG A 348 5.21 -12.25 -21.36
C ARG A 348 4.76 -11.04 -22.17
N GLY A 349 5.43 -9.91 -21.96
CA GLY A 349 5.21 -8.68 -22.72
C GLY A 349 5.87 -8.77 -24.10
#